data_27ed8fee920dadd5b4479fff82e1a017
#
_entry.id   27ed8fee920dadd5b4479fff82e1a017
#
_cell.length_a   1.000
_cell.length_b   1.000
_cell.length_c   1.000
_cell.angle_alpha   90.00
_cell.angle_beta   90.00
_cell.angle_gamma   90.00
#
_symmetry.space_group_name_H-M   'P 1'
#
loop_
_entity.id
_entity.type
_entity.pdbx_description
1 polymer ?
#
loop_
_entity_poly.entity_id
_entity_poly.type
_entity_poly.pdbx_seq_one_letter_code
_entity_poly.pdbx_strand_id
1 'polypeptide(L)'
;MAETIVMIHGMWGGSWYWGNYKKFFEGKGYRCIIPTLRFHDMDPKAVPNPALGATSLLDYAGDLEEEIRRLDSQAIIMGHSMGGLLAQILGSRGLAKALVLLTPASPGGINALKPSVIKSFASVLSGYGFWKKPNRQTFNEAVYSMLRLLPLEEQREIYDRFVYESGRAASELGFWFLDAKGASKVDEKKVSCPVLVIAGSKDNITPASVVRKVADKYGAVSTYKEFPNHAHWVIGEPDWQEIADYVSVWLNQALTGSGH
;
A
#
# COMPACT_ATOMS: atom_id res chain seq x y z
N MET A 1 4.54 -4.27 26.89
CA MET A 1 5.43 -3.78 25.82
C MET A 1 4.60 -2.99 24.83
N ALA A 2 5.15 -1.98 24.17
CA ALA A 2 4.44 -1.22 23.14
C ALA A 2 4.13 -2.13 21.93
N GLU A 3 2.91 -2.02 21.39
CA GLU A 3 2.54 -2.73 20.17
C GLU A 3 3.34 -2.18 18.98
N THR A 4 3.80 -3.07 18.11
CA THR A 4 4.58 -2.69 16.94
C THR A 4 3.71 -2.58 15.70
N ILE A 5 3.83 -1.47 14.95
CA ILE A 5 3.23 -1.28 13.63
C ILE A 5 4.34 -1.28 12.59
N VAL A 6 4.25 -2.19 11.62
CA VAL A 6 5.10 -2.19 10.42
C VAL A 6 4.32 -1.48 9.31
N MET A 7 4.86 -0.35 8.80
CA MET A 7 4.19 0.50 7.80
C MET A 7 4.85 0.35 6.43
N ILE A 8 4.14 -0.25 5.47
CA ILE A 8 4.66 -0.58 4.14
C ILE A 8 4.17 0.43 3.12
N HIS A 9 5.10 1.12 2.45
CA HIS A 9 4.77 2.15 1.46
C HIS A 9 4.29 1.57 0.12
N GLY A 10 3.62 2.41 -0.67
CA GLY A 10 3.18 2.10 -2.02
C GLY A 10 4.23 2.31 -3.09
N MET A 11 3.81 2.20 -4.36
CA MET A 11 4.65 2.45 -5.53
C MET A 11 5.28 3.84 -5.49
N TRP A 12 6.44 3.98 -6.13
CA TRP A 12 7.22 5.22 -6.31
C TRP A 12 7.64 5.93 -5.03
N GLY A 13 7.37 5.34 -3.85
CA GLY A 13 7.60 5.93 -2.54
C GLY A 13 8.85 5.43 -1.84
N GLY A 14 8.85 5.64 -0.53
CA GLY A 14 9.85 5.18 0.42
C GLY A 14 9.31 5.34 1.84
N SER A 15 10.16 5.11 2.83
CA SER A 15 9.80 5.27 4.25
C SER A 15 9.20 6.65 4.58
N TRP A 16 9.55 7.68 3.82
CA TRP A 16 9.08 9.04 3.99
C TRP A 16 7.56 9.22 3.80
N TYR A 17 6.87 8.29 3.13
CA TYR A 17 5.41 8.29 2.99
C TYR A 17 4.72 8.37 4.34
N TRP A 18 5.33 7.77 5.34
CA TRP A 18 4.74 7.53 6.64
C TRP A 18 5.05 8.60 7.71
N GLY A 19 5.70 9.71 7.34
CA GLY A 19 6.13 10.74 8.30
C GLY A 19 5.01 11.21 9.25
N ASN A 20 3.83 11.50 8.72
CA ASN A 20 2.65 11.90 9.49
C ASN A 20 2.14 10.78 10.40
N TYR A 21 1.92 9.60 9.83
CA TYR A 21 1.40 8.43 10.55
C TYR A 21 2.38 7.94 11.62
N LYS A 22 3.69 7.92 11.31
CA LYS A 22 4.72 7.59 12.30
C LYS A 22 4.60 8.48 13.53
N LYS A 23 4.63 9.80 13.33
CA LYS A 23 4.52 10.77 14.43
C LYS A 23 3.21 10.60 15.22
N PHE A 24 2.11 10.37 14.53
CA PHE A 24 0.79 10.18 15.13
C PHE A 24 0.74 8.91 16.00
N PHE A 25 1.15 7.76 15.47
CA PHE A 25 1.05 6.49 16.18
C PHE A 25 2.12 6.35 17.28
N GLU A 26 3.32 6.89 17.10
CA GLU A 26 4.31 6.98 18.18
C GLU A 26 3.80 7.85 19.33
N GLY A 27 3.09 8.95 19.02
CA GLY A 27 2.41 9.77 20.03
C GLY A 27 1.29 9.04 20.79
N LYS A 28 0.77 7.95 20.23
CA LYS A 28 -0.22 7.05 20.85
C LYS A 28 0.43 5.86 21.58
N GLY A 29 1.77 5.78 21.61
CA GLY A 29 2.51 4.74 22.32
C GLY A 29 2.84 3.48 21.52
N TYR A 30 2.62 3.48 20.20
CA TYR A 30 3.05 2.40 19.31
C TYR A 30 4.54 2.52 18.96
N ARG A 31 5.19 1.40 18.71
CA ARG A 31 6.50 1.35 18.04
C ARG A 31 6.30 1.26 16.54
N CYS A 32 6.78 2.23 15.75
CA CYS A 32 6.62 2.24 14.31
C CYS A 32 7.92 1.81 13.61
N ILE A 33 7.83 0.79 12.77
CA ILE A 33 8.90 0.30 11.89
C ILE A 33 8.46 0.58 10.45
N ILE A 34 9.34 1.23 9.66
CA ILE A 34 9.01 1.67 8.32
C ILE A 34 10.08 1.16 7.36
N PRO A 35 9.95 -0.07 6.86
CA PRO A 35 10.87 -0.61 5.89
C PRO A 35 10.82 0.19 4.58
N THR A 36 11.98 0.34 3.94
CA THR A 36 12.06 0.82 2.56
C THR A 36 12.20 -0.40 1.65
N LEU A 37 11.32 -0.53 0.66
CA LEU A 37 11.38 -1.64 -0.30
C LEU A 37 12.71 -1.62 -1.06
N ARG A 38 13.21 -2.80 -1.45
CA ARG A 38 14.50 -2.89 -2.16
C ARG A 38 14.55 -1.96 -3.38
N PHE A 39 15.69 -1.29 -3.58
CA PHE A 39 15.95 -0.30 -4.61
C PHE A 39 15.16 1.01 -4.49
N HIS A 40 14.35 1.22 -3.45
CA HIS A 40 13.64 2.48 -3.22
C HIS A 40 14.44 3.45 -2.33
N ASP A 41 15.52 2.99 -1.71
CA ASP A 41 16.49 3.85 -1.03
C ASP A 41 17.47 4.44 -2.07
N MET A 42 16.98 5.38 -2.87
CA MET A 42 17.72 6.00 -3.95
C MET A 42 17.43 7.49 -4.03
N ASP A 43 18.36 8.26 -4.58
CA ASP A 43 18.09 9.64 -4.96
C ASP A 43 17.05 9.67 -6.08
N PRO A 44 15.93 10.41 -5.93
CA PRO A 44 14.89 10.54 -6.97
C PRO A 44 15.39 11.02 -8.35
N LYS A 45 16.53 11.68 -8.38
CA LYS A 45 17.17 12.19 -9.61
C LYS A 45 18.21 11.22 -10.20
N ALA A 46 18.57 10.18 -9.46
CA ALA A 46 19.53 9.18 -9.93
C ALA A 46 18.94 8.25 -10.98
N VAL A 47 19.82 7.67 -11.79
CA VAL A 47 19.44 6.57 -12.70
C VAL A 47 19.10 5.34 -11.84
N PRO A 48 17.91 4.72 -12.02
CA PRO A 48 17.53 3.57 -11.23
C PRO A 48 18.40 2.36 -11.50
N ASN A 49 18.59 1.51 -10.48
CA ASN A 49 19.20 0.20 -10.67
C ASN A 49 18.36 -0.62 -11.67
N PRO A 50 18.94 -1.12 -12.77
CA PRO A 50 18.18 -1.90 -13.76
C PRO A 50 17.51 -3.15 -13.17
N ALA A 51 18.07 -3.75 -12.13
CA ALA A 51 17.48 -4.91 -11.44
C ALA A 51 16.11 -4.61 -10.83
N LEU A 52 15.83 -3.34 -10.48
CA LEU A 52 14.51 -2.92 -10.02
C LEU A 52 13.42 -3.31 -11.02
N GLY A 53 13.64 -3.13 -12.32
CA GLY A 53 12.65 -3.42 -13.34
C GLY A 53 12.15 -4.87 -13.36
N ALA A 54 12.95 -5.82 -12.85
CA ALA A 54 12.65 -7.24 -12.76
C ALA A 54 12.22 -7.71 -11.37
N THR A 55 12.17 -6.81 -10.38
CA THR A 55 11.78 -7.13 -9.00
C THR A 55 10.30 -7.48 -8.92
N SER A 56 9.98 -8.64 -8.38
CA SER A 56 8.60 -9.14 -8.20
C SER A 56 7.98 -8.64 -6.89
N LEU A 57 6.65 -8.64 -6.82
CA LEU A 57 5.92 -8.52 -5.56
C LEU A 57 6.36 -9.59 -4.54
N LEU A 58 6.71 -10.79 -5.01
CA LEU A 58 7.21 -11.87 -4.14
C LEU A 58 8.59 -11.55 -3.56
N ASP A 59 9.44 -10.82 -4.29
CA ASP A 59 10.74 -10.38 -3.79
C ASP A 59 10.57 -9.35 -2.67
N TYR A 60 9.68 -8.35 -2.87
CA TYR A 60 9.32 -7.40 -1.81
C TYR A 60 8.72 -8.09 -0.59
N ALA A 61 7.77 -9.00 -0.81
CA ALA A 61 7.14 -9.74 0.28
C ALA A 61 8.14 -10.63 1.05
N GLY A 62 9.14 -11.19 0.35
CA GLY A 62 10.20 -11.99 0.97
C GLY A 62 11.09 -11.16 1.90
N ASP A 63 11.54 -9.98 1.43
CA ASP A 63 12.36 -9.07 2.25
C ASP A 63 11.61 -8.61 3.51
N LEU A 64 10.34 -8.22 3.33
CA LEU A 64 9.49 -7.79 4.43
C LEU A 64 9.22 -8.92 5.43
N GLU A 65 8.97 -10.14 4.94
CA GLU A 65 8.79 -11.32 5.79
C GLU A 65 10.03 -11.58 6.64
N GLU A 66 11.22 -11.50 6.04
CA GLU A 66 12.48 -11.71 6.77
C GLU A 66 12.65 -10.65 7.88
N GLU A 67 12.32 -9.38 7.61
CA GLU A 67 12.39 -8.32 8.60
C GLU A 67 11.35 -8.51 9.73
N ILE A 68 10.10 -8.84 9.38
CA ILE A 68 9.02 -9.03 10.35
C ILE A 68 9.28 -10.24 11.26
N ARG A 69 9.86 -11.34 10.72
CA ARG A 69 10.18 -12.52 11.50
C ARG A 69 11.29 -12.32 12.55
N ARG A 70 12.05 -11.22 12.46
CA ARG A 70 13.04 -10.83 13.47
C ARG A 70 12.45 -10.05 14.63
N LEU A 71 11.16 -9.73 14.60
CA LEU A 71 10.47 -9.04 15.69
C LEU A 71 10.16 -10.01 16.82
N ASP A 72 10.22 -9.52 18.05
CA ASP A 72 9.98 -10.31 19.27
C ASP A 72 8.50 -10.74 19.43
N SER A 73 7.59 -10.12 18.69
CA SER A 73 6.13 -10.39 18.71
C SER A 73 5.49 -10.11 17.36
N GLN A 74 4.31 -10.70 17.13
CA GLN A 74 3.51 -10.38 15.95
C GLN A 74 3.18 -8.89 15.89
N ALA A 75 3.42 -8.27 14.72
CA ALA A 75 3.17 -6.87 14.48
C ALA A 75 1.79 -6.62 13.85
N ILE A 76 1.28 -5.41 14.03
CA ILE A 76 0.25 -4.84 13.18
C ILE A 76 0.93 -4.51 11.85
N ILE A 77 0.38 -4.96 10.73
CA ILE A 77 0.92 -4.61 9.40
C ILE A 77 -0.01 -3.60 8.75
N MET A 78 0.50 -2.40 8.54
CA MET A 78 -0.21 -1.30 7.89
C MET A 78 0.40 -1.06 6.52
N GLY A 79 -0.41 -1.09 5.45
CA GLY A 79 0.10 -0.90 4.09
C GLY A 79 -0.73 0.09 3.30
N HIS A 80 -0.07 0.96 2.53
CA HIS A 80 -0.69 1.90 1.62
C HIS A 80 -0.52 1.44 0.17
N SER A 81 -1.59 1.44 -0.62
CA SER A 81 -1.55 1.13 -2.06
C SER A 81 -0.94 -0.26 -2.34
N MET A 82 0.15 -0.37 -3.12
CA MET A 82 0.90 -1.63 -3.31
C MET A 82 1.37 -2.20 -1.96
N GLY A 83 1.80 -1.36 -1.01
CA GLY A 83 2.12 -1.81 0.35
C GLY A 83 0.93 -2.47 1.05
N GLY A 84 -0.30 -2.05 0.73
CA GLY A 84 -1.53 -2.70 1.19
C GLY A 84 -1.73 -4.11 0.61
N LEU A 85 -1.30 -4.37 -0.63
CA LEU A 85 -1.27 -5.73 -1.16
C LEU A 85 -0.16 -6.56 -0.51
N LEU A 86 1.02 -5.99 -0.31
CA LEU A 86 2.11 -6.68 0.38
C LEU A 86 1.69 -7.05 1.82
N ALA A 87 0.99 -6.15 2.51
CA ALA A 87 0.40 -6.45 3.83
C ALA A 87 -0.58 -7.63 3.79
N GLN A 88 -1.43 -7.72 2.76
CA GLN A 88 -2.34 -8.85 2.54
C GLN A 88 -1.58 -10.17 2.32
N ILE A 89 -0.53 -10.15 1.50
CA ILE A 89 0.33 -11.33 1.25
C ILE A 89 0.97 -11.79 2.57
N LEU A 90 1.54 -10.88 3.36
CA LEU A 90 2.16 -11.18 4.65
C LEU A 90 1.12 -11.67 5.69
N GLY A 91 -0.06 -11.09 5.70
CA GLY A 91 -1.18 -11.55 6.53
C GLY A 91 -1.59 -12.99 6.20
N SER A 92 -1.64 -13.36 4.92
CA SER A 92 -1.95 -14.74 4.49
C SER A 92 -0.85 -15.77 4.86
N ARG A 93 0.35 -15.27 5.19
CA ARG A 93 1.47 -16.08 5.74
C ARG A 93 1.47 -16.15 7.27
N GLY A 94 0.43 -15.61 7.93
CA GLY A 94 0.28 -15.64 9.39
C GLY A 94 1.20 -14.68 10.15
N LEU A 95 1.71 -13.63 9.50
CA LEU A 95 2.69 -12.72 10.09
C LEU A 95 2.06 -11.51 10.81
N ALA A 96 0.76 -11.29 10.63
CA ALA A 96 0.08 -10.12 11.16
C ALA A 96 -0.78 -10.42 12.38
N LYS A 97 -0.69 -9.58 13.41
CA LYS A 97 -1.63 -9.51 14.53
C LYS A 97 -2.94 -8.81 14.12
N ALA A 98 -2.85 -7.81 13.25
CA ALA A 98 -3.95 -7.12 12.59
C ALA A 98 -3.44 -6.53 11.26
N LEU A 99 -4.34 -6.36 10.30
CA LEU A 99 -4.06 -5.70 9.03
C LEU A 99 -4.77 -4.34 8.95
N VAL A 100 -4.06 -3.30 8.55
CA VAL A 100 -4.61 -1.99 8.21
C VAL A 100 -4.26 -1.69 6.76
N LEU A 101 -5.27 -1.72 5.89
CA LEU A 101 -5.10 -1.59 4.45
C LEU A 101 -5.63 -0.22 4.00
N LEU A 102 -4.73 0.71 3.74
CA LEU A 102 -5.04 2.08 3.34
C LEU A 102 -5.05 2.18 1.82
N THR A 103 -6.22 2.40 1.22
CA THR A 103 -6.42 2.45 -0.25
C THR A 103 -5.64 1.34 -0.98
N PRO A 104 -5.79 0.06 -0.55
CA PRO A 104 -4.89 -1.01 -0.99
C PRO A 104 -5.04 -1.34 -2.47
N ALA A 105 -3.94 -1.73 -3.10
CA ALA A 105 -4.00 -2.45 -4.37
C ALA A 105 -4.68 -3.80 -4.17
N SER A 106 -5.47 -4.21 -5.18
CA SER A 106 -6.26 -5.44 -5.12
C SER A 106 -5.40 -6.68 -5.37
N PRO A 107 -5.68 -7.80 -4.67
CA PRO A 107 -5.07 -9.08 -4.98
C PRO A 107 -5.55 -9.63 -6.32
N GLY A 108 -4.79 -10.59 -6.86
CA GLY A 108 -5.19 -11.35 -8.04
C GLY A 108 -6.58 -11.98 -7.86
N GLY A 109 -7.38 -11.94 -8.94
CA GLY A 109 -8.80 -12.36 -8.94
C GLY A 109 -9.79 -11.18 -8.87
N ILE A 110 -9.34 -9.97 -8.52
CA ILE A 110 -10.16 -8.76 -8.60
C ILE A 110 -9.75 -7.95 -9.83
N ASN A 111 -10.67 -7.72 -10.75
CA ASN A 111 -10.42 -6.85 -11.91
C ASN A 111 -10.42 -5.38 -11.46
N ALA A 112 -9.24 -4.77 -11.41
CA ALA A 112 -9.02 -3.38 -11.07
C ALA A 112 -8.86 -2.47 -12.31
N LEU A 113 -8.82 -3.00 -13.54
CA LEU A 113 -8.61 -2.22 -14.77
C LEU A 113 -9.83 -1.37 -15.12
N LYS A 114 -10.00 -0.27 -14.40
CA LYS A 114 -10.98 0.78 -14.69
C LYS A 114 -10.36 1.87 -15.57
N PRO A 115 -11.15 2.64 -16.33
CA PRO A 115 -10.61 3.74 -17.15
C PRO A 115 -9.72 4.72 -16.38
N SER A 116 -10.06 5.04 -15.11
CA SER A 116 -9.26 5.90 -14.25
C SER A 116 -7.91 5.27 -13.91
N VAL A 117 -7.88 3.96 -13.65
CA VAL A 117 -6.64 3.22 -13.36
C VAL A 117 -5.74 3.18 -14.59
N ILE A 118 -6.30 2.86 -15.77
CA ILE A 118 -5.54 2.87 -17.03
C ILE A 118 -4.95 4.25 -17.29
N LYS A 119 -5.72 5.32 -17.08
CA LYS A 119 -5.22 6.69 -17.19
C LYS A 119 -4.10 7.00 -16.21
N SER A 120 -4.17 6.46 -14.99
CA SER A 120 -3.14 6.64 -13.95
C SER A 120 -1.80 6.00 -14.33
N PHE A 121 -1.79 5.02 -15.23
CA PHE A 121 -0.59 4.30 -15.67
C PHE A 121 -0.29 4.51 -17.16
N ALA A 122 -0.86 5.51 -17.82
CA ALA A 122 -0.81 5.64 -19.28
C ALA A 122 0.63 5.73 -19.81
N SER A 123 1.51 6.54 -19.20
CA SER A 123 2.93 6.65 -19.59
C SER A 123 3.69 5.35 -19.36
N VAL A 124 3.43 4.66 -18.25
CA VAL A 124 4.05 3.37 -17.94
C VAL A 124 3.63 2.33 -18.98
N LEU A 125 2.33 2.21 -19.24
CA LEU A 125 1.77 1.21 -20.17
C LEU A 125 2.16 1.45 -21.63
N SER A 126 2.41 2.69 -22.02
CA SER A 126 2.85 3.03 -23.39
C SER A 126 4.32 2.66 -23.66
N GLY A 127 5.12 2.42 -22.64
CA GLY A 127 6.51 2.05 -22.77
C GLY A 127 6.68 0.60 -23.22
N TYR A 128 7.33 0.38 -24.41
CA TYR A 128 7.63 -0.98 -24.86
C TYR A 128 8.50 -1.72 -23.83
N GLY A 129 8.03 -2.90 -23.42
CA GLY A 129 8.73 -3.74 -22.44
C GLY A 129 8.71 -3.17 -21.01
N PHE A 130 7.72 -2.32 -20.67
CA PHE A 130 7.59 -1.69 -19.34
C PHE A 130 7.69 -2.72 -18.19
N TRP A 131 7.21 -3.94 -18.38
CA TRP A 131 7.24 -5.04 -17.40
C TRP A 131 8.64 -5.58 -17.05
N LYS A 132 9.69 -5.05 -17.67
CA LYS A 132 11.11 -5.40 -17.43
C LYS A 132 11.97 -4.19 -17.07
N LYS A 133 11.37 -3.00 -16.96
CA LYS A 133 12.10 -1.75 -16.79
C LYS A 133 11.60 -1.01 -15.54
N PRO A 134 12.49 -0.31 -14.83
CA PRO A 134 12.04 0.68 -13.86
C PRO A 134 11.16 1.74 -14.53
N ASN A 135 10.12 2.15 -13.86
CA ASN A 135 9.18 3.16 -14.35
C ASN A 135 8.83 4.16 -13.27
N ARG A 136 8.38 5.34 -13.70
CA ARG A 136 7.87 6.40 -12.84
C ARG A 136 6.74 7.10 -13.57
N GLN A 137 5.67 7.46 -12.85
CA GLN A 137 4.59 8.29 -13.41
C GLN A 137 5.12 9.66 -13.82
N THR A 138 4.48 10.29 -14.80
CA THR A 138 4.63 11.71 -15.04
C THR A 138 3.99 12.52 -13.92
N PHE A 139 4.39 13.81 -13.77
CA PHE A 139 3.78 14.68 -12.76
C PHE A 139 2.25 14.75 -12.91
N ASN A 140 1.75 14.91 -14.13
CA ASN A 140 0.32 14.99 -14.38
C ASN A 140 -0.44 13.70 -14.01
N GLU A 141 0.18 12.54 -14.23
CA GLU A 141 -0.39 11.26 -13.81
C GLU A 141 -0.37 11.12 -12.30
N ALA A 142 0.71 11.49 -11.63
CA ALA A 142 0.81 11.48 -10.18
C ALA A 142 -0.23 12.40 -9.52
N VAL A 143 -0.42 13.60 -10.08
CA VAL A 143 -1.49 14.50 -9.64
C VAL A 143 -2.85 13.87 -9.85
N TYR A 144 -3.13 13.34 -11.03
CA TYR A 144 -4.42 12.72 -11.34
C TYR A 144 -4.73 11.50 -10.45
N SER A 145 -3.74 10.65 -10.23
CA SER A 145 -3.91 9.38 -9.53
C SER A 145 -3.86 9.48 -8.01
N MET A 146 -2.91 10.26 -7.48
CA MET A 146 -2.56 10.21 -6.06
C MET A 146 -2.70 11.56 -5.36
N LEU A 147 -2.28 12.69 -5.99
CA LEU A 147 -2.02 13.94 -5.28
C LEU A 147 -3.10 15.02 -5.54
N ARG A 148 -4.20 14.67 -6.17
CA ARG A 148 -5.22 15.61 -6.67
C ARG A 148 -5.87 16.51 -5.62
N LEU A 149 -5.87 16.13 -4.36
CA LEU A 149 -6.47 16.89 -3.27
C LEU A 149 -5.48 17.79 -2.54
N LEU A 150 -4.19 17.71 -2.89
CA LEU A 150 -3.16 18.57 -2.32
C LEU A 150 -3.05 19.90 -3.06
N PRO A 151 -2.59 20.99 -2.39
CA PRO A 151 -2.15 22.19 -3.04
C PRO A 151 -1.03 21.94 -4.05
N LEU A 152 -0.94 22.75 -5.12
CA LEU A 152 0.03 22.55 -6.20
C LEU A 152 1.49 22.49 -5.71
N GLU A 153 1.84 23.30 -4.72
CA GLU A 153 3.17 23.33 -4.14
C GLU A 153 3.52 21.98 -3.49
N GLU A 154 2.64 21.47 -2.64
CA GLU A 154 2.79 20.15 -1.99
C GLU A 154 2.80 19.01 -3.02
N GLN A 155 1.99 19.11 -4.10
CA GLN A 155 2.03 18.12 -5.19
C GLN A 155 3.43 18.04 -5.81
N ARG A 156 4.10 19.17 -6.03
CA ARG A 156 5.46 19.23 -6.58
C ARG A 156 6.49 18.68 -5.61
N GLU A 157 6.45 19.11 -4.36
CA GLU A 157 7.36 18.65 -3.32
C GLU A 157 7.30 17.13 -3.13
N ILE A 158 6.10 16.55 -3.10
CA ILE A 158 5.91 15.11 -2.97
C ILE A 158 6.37 14.40 -4.23
N TYR A 159 6.01 14.91 -5.42
CA TYR A 159 6.42 14.30 -6.68
C TYR A 159 7.94 14.30 -6.88
N ASP A 160 8.64 15.35 -6.45
CA ASP A 160 10.09 15.45 -6.53
C ASP A 160 10.81 14.38 -5.69
N ARG A 161 10.12 13.83 -4.69
CA ARG A 161 10.61 12.73 -3.86
C ARG A 161 10.26 11.34 -4.39
N PHE A 162 9.43 11.23 -5.44
CA PHE A 162 9.13 9.94 -6.03
C PHE A 162 10.38 9.32 -6.65
N VAL A 163 10.56 8.04 -6.40
CA VAL A 163 11.59 7.20 -7.01
C VAL A 163 10.99 6.31 -8.10
N TYR A 164 11.80 5.48 -8.72
CA TYR A 164 11.33 4.52 -9.70
C TYR A 164 10.70 3.29 -9.02
N GLU A 165 9.80 2.64 -9.75
CA GLU A 165 9.13 1.40 -9.34
C GLU A 165 9.41 0.28 -10.33
N SER A 166 9.27 -0.97 -9.90
CA SER A 166 9.40 -2.16 -10.72
C SER A 166 8.29 -2.26 -11.78
N GLY A 167 8.68 -2.37 -13.03
CA GLY A 167 7.73 -2.69 -14.11
C GLY A 167 7.14 -4.09 -13.96
N ARG A 168 7.93 -5.03 -13.42
CA ARG A 168 7.42 -6.37 -13.12
C ARG A 168 6.33 -6.34 -12.05
N ALA A 169 6.56 -5.67 -10.92
CA ALA A 169 5.55 -5.53 -9.88
C ALA A 169 4.28 -4.85 -10.40
N ALA A 170 4.43 -3.78 -11.23
CA ALA A 170 3.29 -3.13 -11.89
C ALA A 170 2.51 -4.09 -12.82
N SER A 171 3.23 -4.94 -13.57
CA SER A 171 2.62 -5.96 -14.42
C SER A 171 1.91 -7.06 -13.62
N GLU A 172 2.52 -7.55 -12.55
CA GLU A 172 1.94 -8.56 -11.66
C GLU A 172 0.67 -8.06 -10.96
N LEU A 173 0.57 -6.75 -10.70
CA LEU A 173 -0.64 -6.09 -10.19
C LEU A 173 -1.72 -5.94 -11.25
N GLY A 174 -1.39 -5.28 -12.36
CA GLY A 174 -2.37 -4.90 -13.39
C GLY A 174 -2.82 -6.07 -14.25
N PHE A 175 -1.93 -7.00 -14.54
CA PHE A 175 -2.12 -8.14 -15.46
C PHE A 175 -1.93 -9.48 -14.76
N TRP A 176 -2.41 -9.58 -13.53
CA TRP A 176 -2.28 -10.77 -12.65
C TRP A 176 -2.69 -12.07 -13.33
N PHE A 177 -3.63 -12.03 -14.27
CA PHE A 177 -4.10 -13.18 -15.03
C PHE A 177 -3.09 -13.71 -16.06
N LEU A 178 -2.03 -12.95 -16.37
CA LEU A 178 -0.90 -13.37 -17.21
C LEU A 178 0.30 -13.84 -16.35
N ASP A 179 0.26 -13.66 -15.04
CA ASP A 179 1.34 -14.07 -14.15
C ASP A 179 1.17 -15.51 -13.69
N ALA A 180 1.94 -16.40 -14.31
CA ALA A 180 1.92 -17.85 -13.96
C ALA A 180 2.38 -18.13 -12.52
N LYS A 181 3.16 -17.22 -11.90
CA LYS A 181 3.62 -17.37 -10.51
C LYS A 181 2.57 -16.94 -9.49
N GLY A 182 1.57 -16.16 -9.94
CA GLY A 182 0.53 -15.64 -9.07
C GLY A 182 1.06 -14.72 -7.97
N ALA A 183 2.01 -13.83 -8.31
CA ALA A 183 2.71 -13.00 -7.32
C ALA A 183 1.79 -12.07 -6.54
N SER A 184 0.67 -11.65 -7.13
CA SER A 184 -0.37 -10.84 -6.46
C SER A 184 -1.49 -11.67 -5.81
N LYS A 185 -1.41 -13.00 -5.84
CA LYS A 185 -2.43 -13.85 -5.18
C LYS A 185 -2.31 -13.78 -3.67
N VAL A 186 -3.46 -13.72 -3.02
CA VAL A 186 -3.61 -13.81 -1.57
C VAL A 186 -4.54 -14.99 -1.26
N ASP A 187 -4.19 -15.77 -0.26
CA ASP A 187 -5.10 -16.79 0.29
C ASP A 187 -5.81 -16.16 1.50
N GLU A 188 -6.89 -15.44 1.23
CA GLU A 188 -7.61 -14.68 2.22
C GLU A 188 -8.20 -15.57 3.33
N LYS A 189 -8.43 -16.87 3.05
CA LYS A 189 -8.92 -17.83 4.04
C LYS A 189 -7.90 -18.12 5.14
N LYS A 190 -6.62 -17.86 4.89
CA LYS A 190 -5.56 -17.99 5.90
C LYS A 190 -5.40 -16.76 6.79
N VAL A 191 -6.09 -15.67 6.47
CA VAL A 191 -6.07 -14.45 7.29
C VAL A 191 -7.12 -14.59 8.38
N SER A 192 -6.68 -14.88 9.60
CA SER A 192 -7.54 -15.02 10.78
C SER A 192 -7.55 -13.79 11.69
N CYS A 193 -6.61 -12.86 11.49
CA CYS A 193 -6.54 -11.63 12.25
C CYS A 193 -7.56 -10.59 11.77
N PRO A 194 -7.93 -9.60 12.59
CA PRO A 194 -8.77 -8.48 12.18
C PRO A 194 -8.16 -7.71 11.00
N VAL A 195 -9.00 -7.31 10.05
CA VAL A 195 -8.61 -6.57 8.83
C VAL A 195 -9.42 -5.29 8.73
N LEU A 196 -8.76 -4.13 8.73
CA LEU A 196 -9.37 -2.85 8.39
C LEU A 196 -9.01 -2.47 6.96
N VAL A 197 -10.02 -2.16 6.16
CA VAL A 197 -9.86 -1.72 4.77
C VAL A 197 -10.44 -0.31 4.61
N ILE A 198 -9.56 0.64 4.29
CA ILE A 198 -9.91 2.06 4.09
C ILE A 198 -9.93 2.37 2.60
N ALA A 199 -10.97 3.08 2.16
CA ALA A 199 -11.08 3.60 0.80
C ALA A 199 -11.32 5.12 0.81
N GLY A 200 -10.75 5.82 -0.17
CA GLY A 200 -11.12 7.20 -0.50
C GLY A 200 -12.13 7.20 -1.65
N SER A 201 -13.29 7.87 -1.50
CA SER A 201 -14.31 7.93 -2.56
C SER A 201 -13.82 8.61 -3.83
N LYS A 202 -12.83 9.50 -3.71
CA LYS A 202 -12.25 10.27 -4.83
C LYS A 202 -11.00 9.62 -5.43
N ASP A 203 -10.69 8.37 -5.07
CA ASP A 203 -9.50 7.66 -5.52
C ASP A 203 -9.61 7.21 -6.98
N ASN A 204 -8.67 7.64 -7.81
CA ASN A 204 -8.62 7.31 -9.23
C ASN A 204 -7.75 6.08 -9.54
N ILE A 205 -6.84 5.68 -8.64
CA ILE A 205 -5.90 4.59 -8.87
C ILE A 205 -6.32 3.29 -8.18
N THR A 206 -6.93 3.37 -6.98
CA THR A 206 -7.60 2.24 -6.33
C THR A 206 -9.05 2.63 -5.99
N PRO A 207 -9.95 2.67 -6.99
CA PRO A 207 -11.32 3.14 -6.80
C PRO A 207 -12.05 2.43 -5.66
N ALA A 208 -12.82 3.15 -4.86
CA ALA A 208 -13.53 2.61 -3.69
C ALA A 208 -14.35 1.35 -4.00
N SER A 209 -14.93 1.26 -5.21
CA SER A 209 -15.64 0.06 -5.67
C SER A 209 -14.76 -1.19 -5.85
N VAL A 210 -13.45 -1.00 -6.07
CA VAL A 210 -12.46 -2.08 -6.13
C VAL A 210 -11.99 -2.42 -4.72
N VAL A 211 -11.70 -1.40 -3.90
CA VAL A 211 -11.28 -1.57 -2.49
C VAL A 211 -12.35 -2.28 -1.66
N ARG A 212 -13.64 -1.99 -1.91
CA ARG A 212 -14.74 -2.74 -1.27
C ARG A 212 -14.68 -4.22 -1.57
N LYS A 213 -14.39 -4.63 -2.81
CA LYS A 213 -14.23 -6.05 -3.17
C LYS A 213 -13.04 -6.70 -2.45
N VAL A 214 -11.99 -5.91 -2.14
CA VAL A 214 -10.89 -6.41 -1.28
C VAL A 214 -11.41 -6.73 0.11
N ALA A 215 -12.18 -5.83 0.73
CA ALA A 215 -12.78 -6.07 2.03
C ALA A 215 -13.70 -7.29 2.05
N ASP A 216 -14.55 -7.43 1.01
CA ASP A 216 -15.52 -8.53 0.90
C ASP A 216 -14.85 -9.92 0.90
N LYS A 217 -13.59 -10.02 0.43
CA LYS A 217 -12.85 -11.30 0.44
C LYS A 217 -12.47 -11.81 1.83
N TYR A 218 -12.39 -10.92 2.81
CA TYR A 218 -12.05 -11.27 4.19
C TYR A 218 -13.28 -11.61 5.05
N GLY A 219 -14.49 -11.37 4.56
CA GLY A 219 -15.72 -11.74 5.23
C GLY A 219 -15.82 -11.17 6.66
N ALA A 220 -16.06 -12.06 7.64
CA ALA A 220 -16.36 -11.67 9.03
C ALA A 220 -15.19 -10.99 9.77
N VAL A 221 -13.95 -11.17 9.34
CA VAL A 221 -12.79 -10.52 9.98
C VAL A 221 -12.50 -9.13 9.43
N SER A 222 -13.26 -8.69 8.40
CA SER A 222 -13.07 -7.40 7.72
C SER A 222 -13.98 -6.31 8.27
N THR A 223 -13.39 -5.14 8.45
CA THR A 223 -14.09 -3.86 8.61
C THR A 223 -13.77 -2.99 7.40
N TYR A 224 -14.78 -2.51 6.70
CA TYR A 224 -14.62 -1.57 5.59
C TYR A 224 -15.08 -0.17 6.00
N LYS A 225 -14.25 0.83 5.68
CA LYS A 225 -14.61 2.25 5.87
C LYS A 225 -14.24 3.05 4.64
N GLU A 226 -15.20 3.79 4.09
CA GLU A 226 -15.01 4.72 2.99
C GLU A 226 -15.08 6.17 3.49
N PHE A 227 -14.10 6.97 3.07
CA PHE A 227 -14.01 8.39 3.41
C PHE A 227 -14.38 9.23 2.19
N PRO A 228 -15.52 9.96 2.22
CA PRO A 228 -16.08 10.61 1.02
C PRO A 228 -15.22 11.78 0.50
N ASN A 229 -14.46 12.42 1.36
CA ASN A 229 -13.64 13.58 1.01
C ASN A 229 -12.20 13.25 0.62
N HIS A 230 -11.79 12.00 0.74
CA HIS A 230 -10.43 11.53 0.52
C HIS A 230 -10.25 10.85 -0.84
N ALA A 231 -9.02 10.90 -1.36
CA ALA A 231 -8.59 10.22 -2.58
C ALA A 231 -7.58 9.10 -2.24
N HIS A 232 -6.45 9.03 -2.96
CA HIS A 232 -5.47 7.97 -2.76
C HIS A 232 -4.45 8.29 -1.65
N TRP A 233 -4.09 9.57 -1.50
CA TRP A 233 -3.03 10.00 -0.58
C TRP A 233 -3.53 10.16 0.86
N VAL A 234 -4.33 9.21 1.33
CA VAL A 234 -4.95 9.20 2.68
C VAL A 234 -3.96 9.32 3.84
N ILE A 235 -2.66 9.20 3.55
CA ILE A 235 -1.57 9.31 4.52
C ILE A 235 -1.04 10.73 4.71
N GLY A 236 -1.51 11.70 3.91
CA GLY A 236 -1.01 13.07 3.97
C GLY A 236 -1.84 14.12 3.23
N GLU A 237 -3.00 13.79 2.68
CA GLU A 237 -3.92 14.79 2.15
C GLU A 237 -4.65 15.56 3.27
N PRO A 238 -5.29 16.71 3.01
CA PRO A 238 -6.01 17.47 4.03
C PRO A 238 -6.93 16.56 4.86
N ASP A 239 -6.97 16.81 6.17
CA ASP A 239 -7.75 16.04 7.14
C ASP A 239 -7.37 14.54 7.28
N TRP A 240 -6.15 14.15 6.87
CA TRP A 240 -5.63 12.79 7.05
C TRP A 240 -5.73 12.28 8.51
N GLN A 241 -5.75 13.19 9.48
CA GLN A 241 -5.90 12.88 10.90
C GLN A 241 -7.21 12.16 11.19
N GLU A 242 -8.31 12.49 10.48
CA GLU A 242 -9.59 11.81 10.62
C GLU A 242 -9.44 10.31 10.37
N ILE A 243 -8.68 9.95 9.34
CA ILE A 243 -8.41 8.53 9.02
C ILE A 243 -7.50 7.90 10.06
N ALA A 244 -6.43 8.59 10.47
CA ALA A 244 -5.49 8.07 11.48
C ALA A 244 -6.18 7.86 12.85
N ASP A 245 -7.06 8.76 13.26
CA ASP A 245 -7.87 8.62 14.47
C ASP A 245 -8.84 7.43 14.37
N TYR A 246 -9.54 7.28 13.22
CA TYR A 246 -10.39 6.12 12.99
C TYR A 246 -9.62 4.80 13.10
N VAL A 247 -8.45 4.72 12.46
CA VAL A 247 -7.56 3.54 12.55
C VAL A 247 -7.14 3.28 13.99
N SER A 248 -6.77 4.32 14.75
CA SER A 248 -6.38 4.19 16.16
C SER A 248 -7.51 3.64 17.04
N VAL A 249 -8.73 4.14 16.86
CA VAL A 249 -9.92 3.65 17.58
C VAL A 249 -10.20 2.20 17.22
N TRP A 250 -10.17 1.87 15.93
CA TRP A 250 -10.40 0.50 15.46
C TRP A 250 -9.35 -0.47 16.00
N LEU A 251 -8.05 -0.12 15.97
CA LEU A 251 -6.98 -0.94 16.54
C LEU A 251 -7.21 -1.24 18.01
N ASN A 252 -7.57 -0.23 18.81
CA ASN A 252 -7.87 -0.43 20.22
C ASN A 252 -9.01 -1.44 20.42
N GLN A 253 -10.08 -1.35 19.64
CA GLN A 253 -11.21 -2.29 19.72
C GLN A 253 -10.81 -3.70 19.28
N ALA A 254 -10.12 -3.82 18.15
CA ALA A 254 -9.74 -5.09 17.55
C ALA A 254 -8.74 -5.87 18.42
N LEU A 255 -7.81 -5.17 19.09
CA LEU A 255 -6.78 -5.81 19.92
C LEU A 255 -7.24 -6.11 21.35
N THR A 256 -8.23 -5.37 21.89
CA THR A 256 -8.80 -5.64 23.21
C THR A 256 -9.94 -6.66 23.15
N GLY A 257 -10.69 -6.74 22.05
CA GLY A 257 -11.78 -7.69 21.85
C GLY A 257 -11.34 -9.14 21.55
N SER A 258 -10.05 -9.39 21.32
CA SER A 258 -9.48 -10.72 21.03
C SER A 258 -9.14 -11.55 22.29
N GLY A 259 -9.58 -11.10 23.47
CA GLY A 259 -9.26 -11.70 24.78
C GLY A 259 -10.40 -12.53 25.39
N HIS A 260 -11.28 -13.14 24.57
CA HIS A 260 -12.33 -14.06 25.08
C HIS A 260 -12.34 -15.34 24.29
#